data_d064f6086fb3f49ccd78b513212c21e7
#
_entry.id   d064f6086fb3f49ccd78b513212c21e7
#
_cell.length_a   1.000
_cell.length_b   1.000
_cell.length_c   1.000
_cell.angle_alpha   90.00
_cell.angle_beta   90.00
_cell.angle_gamma   90.00
#
_symmetry.space_group_name_H-M   'P 1'
#
loop_
_entity.id
_entity.type
_entity.pdbx_description
1 polymer ?
#
loop_
_entity_poly.entity_id
_entity_poly.type
_entity_poly.pdbx_seq_one_letter_code
_entity_poly.pdbx_strand_id
1 'polypeptide(L)'
;PLVILDTAESWEWMLGNWAAIYRAAGLQPGERIYFAFSFEPFLGFWTAFDAAAKAGYLGIPGGGLGSAARARAIIQHRATVLCCTPTYALHLAEAAAKDGVDLREAAVKKIIVAGETGGSVPEVRRRISEAWHGAEVLDHYGMTEVGPVAFQNSGQPDVLHILEDAYFAEIVEPESGAAVSAGEVGELVLTTLGRHSCPLLRYRTGDLVRRVTGVPGFALAGGIIGRADDMVVVRGVNLYPAAFDAVVRLVPEIEEYRVEISRRGVLTEVEVQIESAHAAAVSQLERALTSAFSLRIPVTRVAALTLPRFEMKARRWQKRD
;
A
#
# COMPACT_ATOMS: atom_id res chain seq x y z
N PRO A 1 -8.27 -19.63 11.44
CA PRO A 1 -8.86 -18.38 10.93
C PRO A 1 -9.37 -17.55 12.09
N LEU A 2 -9.12 -16.24 12.06
CA LEU A 2 -9.70 -15.30 13.02
C LEU A 2 -11.13 -14.97 12.55
N VAL A 3 -12.11 -15.12 13.45
CA VAL A 3 -13.49 -14.71 13.18
C VAL A 3 -13.68 -13.30 13.72
N ILE A 4 -14.09 -12.38 12.85
CA ILE A 4 -14.41 -11.00 13.21
C ILE A 4 -15.92 -10.83 13.11
N LEU A 5 -16.52 -10.35 14.21
CA LEU A 5 -17.95 -10.11 14.28
C LEU A 5 -18.25 -8.64 14.01
N ASP A 6 -19.31 -8.39 13.24
CA ASP A 6 -19.82 -7.04 13.00
C ASP A 6 -21.34 -6.99 13.21
N THR A 7 -21.81 -5.82 13.60
CA THR A 7 -23.24 -5.46 13.61
C THR A 7 -23.52 -4.46 12.49
N ALA A 8 -24.79 -4.27 12.16
CA ALA A 8 -25.20 -3.25 11.20
C ALA A 8 -24.70 -1.85 11.61
N GLU A 9 -24.68 -1.52 12.91
CA GLU A 9 -24.18 -0.26 13.44
C GLU A 9 -22.67 -0.10 13.21
N SER A 10 -21.88 -1.15 13.52
CA SER A 10 -20.42 -1.13 13.28
C SER A 10 -20.10 -1.04 11.79
N TRP A 11 -20.90 -1.71 10.94
CA TRP A 11 -20.77 -1.60 9.49
C TRP A 11 -21.03 -0.16 9.03
N GLU A 12 -22.12 0.45 9.47
CA GLU A 12 -22.46 1.84 9.15
C GLU A 12 -21.39 2.83 9.60
N TRP A 13 -20.77 2.60 10.75
CA TRP A 13 -19.63 3.40 11.21
C TRP A 13 -18.46 3.30 10.26
N MET A 14 -18.10 2.09 9.78
CA MET A 14 -17.04 1.91 8.76
C MET A 14 -17.38 2.59 7.44
N LEU A 15 -18.65 2.54 7.01
CA LEU A 15 -19.08 3.27 5.79
C LEU A 15 -18.93 4.79 5.97
N GLY A 16 -19.23 5.31 7.15
CA GLY A 16 -19.00 6.72 7.50
C GLY A 16 -17.54 7.14 7.38
N ASN A 17 -16.64 6.29 7.84
CA ASN A 17 -15.19 6.49 7.73
C ASN A 17 -14.73 6.49 6.26
N TRP A 18 -15.23 5.57 5.44
CA TRP A 18 -14.96 5.57 3.99
C TRP A 18 -15.50 6.83 3.31
N ALA A 19 -16.67 7.30 3.70
CA ALA A 19 -17.22 8.56 3.16
C ALA A 19 -16.32 9.76 3.49
N ALA A 20 -15.67 9.79 4.66
CA ALA A 20 -14.66 10.80 4.99
C ALA A 20 -13.43 10.68 4.08
N ILE A 21 -12.95 9.48 3.81
CA ILE A 21 -11.84 9.22 2.88
C ILE A 21 -12.16 9.71 1.47
N TYR A 22 -13.35 9.42 0.95
CA TYR A 22 -13.76 9.90 -0.39
C TYR A 22 -13.85 11.42 -0.46
N ARG A 23 -14.34 12.08 0.59
CA ARG A 23 -14.33 13.55 0.67
C ARG A 23 -12.92 14.11 0.69
N ALA A 24 -12.03 13.53 1.48
CA ALA A 24 -10.61 13.93 1.56
C ALA A 24 -9.88 13.75 0.23
N ALA A 25 -10.20 12.67 -0.51
CA ALA A 25 -9.75 12.45 -1.87
C ALA A 25 -10.35 13.46 -2.88
N GLY A 26 -11.25 14.33 -2.44
CA GLY A 26 -11.88 15.35 -3.28
C GLY A 26 -12.82 14.79 -4.33
N LEU A 27 -13.47 13.66 -4.06
CA LEU A 27 -14.45 13.08 -4.97
C LEU A 27 -15.70 13.95 -5.05
N GLN A 28 -16.22 14.10 -6.27
CA GLN A 28 -17.39 14.94 -6.55
C GLN A 28 -18.61 14.07 -6.87
N PRO A 29 -19.84 14.59 -6.68
CA PRO A 29 -21.04 13.87 -7.12
C PRO A 29 -20.97 13.43 -8.58
N GLY A 30 -21.38 12.19 -8.86
CA GLY A 30 -21.33 11.61 -10.21
C GLY A 30 -20.01 10.88 -10.55
N GLU A 31 -19.05 10.84 -9.64
CA GLU A 31 -17.83 10.03 -9.81
C GLU A 31 -18.20 8.54 -9.95
N ARG A 32 -17.38 7.86 -10.75
CA ARG A 32 -17.51 6.44 -11.08
C ARG A 32 -16.29 5.71 -10.57
N ILE A 33 -16.47 4.92 -9.53
CA ILE A 33 -15.36 4.26 -8.83
C ILE A 33 -15.27 2.81 -9.30
N TYR A 34 -14.19 2.45 -9.96
CA TYR A 34 -13.90 1.07 -10.34
C TYR A 34 -13.10 0.38 -9.25
N PHE A 35 -13.63 -0.71 -8.70
CA PHE A 35 -13.01 -1.49 -7.64
C PHE A 35 -12.31 -2.72 -8.26
N ALA A 36 -11.00 -2.60 -8.46
CA ALA A 36 -10.20 -3.61 -9.15
C ALA A 36 -9.67 -4.70 -8.21
N PHE A 37 -10.57 -5.30 -7.42
CA PHE A 37 -10.25 -6.43 -6.54
C PHE A 37 -11.28 -7.56 -6.64
N SER A 38 -10.97 -8.71 -6.06
CA SER A 38 -11.83 -9.90 -6.10
C SER A 38 -12.93 -9.91 -5.04
N PHE A 39 -12.99 -8.94 -4.16
CA PHE A 39 -13.96 -8.83 -3.06
C PHE A 39 -13.89 -9.94 -2.01
N GLU A 40 -13.88 -11.20 -2.30
CA GLU A 40 -13.80 -12.37 -1.42
C GLU A 40 -13.85 -12.05 0.11
N PRO A 41 -13.19 -12.70 1.04
CA PRO A 41 -13.36 -12.41 2.47
C PRO A 41 -12.63 -11.14 2.97
N PHE A 42 -12.45 -10.13 2.10
CA PHE A 42 -11.76 -8.89 2.45
C PHE A 42 -12.74 -7.78 2.80
N LEU A 43 -12.98 -7.57 4.08
CA LEU A 43 -13.89 -6.56 4.62
C LEU A 43 -13.62 -5.15 4.06
N GLY A 44 -12.35 -4.77 3.92
CA GLY A 44 -11.97 -3.44 3.42
C GLY A 44 -12.52 -3.15 2.03
N PHE A 45 -12.62 -4.14 1.16
CA PHE A 45 -13.14 -3.98 -0.22
C PHE A 45 -14.66 -3.84 -0.23
N TRP A 46 -15.37 -4.62 0.59
CA TRP A 46 -16.81 -4.51 0.74
C TRP A 46 -17.24 -3.18 1.33
N THR A 47 -16.58 -2.73 2.40
CA THR A 47 -16.91 -1.46 3.03
C THR A 47 -16.63 -0.27 2.12
N ALA A 48 -15.56 -0.32 1.32
CA ALA A 48 -15.28 0.70 0.30
C ALA A 48 -16.42 0.77 -0.73
N PHE A 49 -16.83 -0.38 -1.26
CA PHE A 49 -17.86 -0.47 -2.28
C PHE A 49 -19.22 0.01 -1.77
N ASP A 50 -19.65 -0.49 -0.61
CA ASP A 50 -20.93 -0.10 -0.01
C ASP A 50 -20.95 1.41 0.34
N ALA A 51 -19.83 1.93 0.87
CA ALA A 51 -19.70 3.35 1.18
C ALA A 51 -19.79 4.23 -0.07
N ALA A 52 -19.26 3.78 -1.21
CA ALA A 52 -19.38 4.51 -2.47
C ALA A 52 -20.84 4.64 -2.89
N ALA A 53 -21.60 3.52 -2.87
CA ALA A 53 -23.02 3.52 -3.19
C ALA A 53 -23.82 4.42 -2.24
N LYS A 54 -23.54 4.35 -0.93
CA LYS A 54 -24.20 5.15 0.10
C LYS A 54 -23.88 6.65 -0.04
N ALA A 55 -22.68 7.00 -0.46
CA ALA A 55 -22.25 8.37 -0.69
C ALA A 55 -22.73 8.95 -2.04
N GLY A 56 -23.48 8.17 -2.84
CA GLY A 56 -24.06 8.60 -4.12
C GLY A 56 -23.09 8.51 -5.29
N TYR A 57 -21.98 7.77 -5.16
CA TYR A 57 -21.09 7.45 -6.28
C TYR A 57 -21.54 6.17 -7.00
N LEU A 58 -21.17 6.03 -8.27
CA LEU A 58 -21.40 4.80 -9.01
C LEU A 58 -20.24 3.82 -8.73
N GLY A 59 -20.47 2.81 -7.89
CA GLY A 59 -19.55 1.70 -7.69
C GLY A 59 -19.58 0.70 -8.84
N ILE A 60 -18.45 0.36 -9.41
CA ILE A 60 -18.29 -0.62 -10.49
C ILE A 60 -17.40 -1.76 -9.98
N PRO A 61 -17.95 -2.96 -9.72
CA PRO A 61 -17.17 -4.07 -9.21
C PRO A 61 -16.33 -4.72 -10.31
N GLY A 62 -15.04 -4.87 -10.10
CA GLY A 62 -14.10 -5.53 -11.01
C GLY A 62 -13.80 -6.99 -10.66
N GLY A 63 -14.54 -7.59 -9.71
CA GLY A 63 -14.32 -8.97 -9.28
C GLY A 63 -14.51 -10.00 -10.40
N GLY A 64 -13.74 -11.09 -10.36
CA GLY A 64 -13.85 -12.19 -11.33
C GLY A 64 -13.31 -11.91 -12.73
N LEU A 65 -12.82 -10.70 -13.02
CA LEU A 65 -12.25 -10.33 -14.31
C LEU A 65 -10.71 -10.40 -14.29
N GLY A 66 -10.11 -10.88 -15.38
CA GLY A 66 -8.66 -10.75 -15.60
C GLY A 66 -8.25 -9.30 -15.92
N SER A 67 -6.96 -8.99 -15.75
CA SER A 67 -6.44 -7.62 -15.81
C SER A 67 -6.75 -6.89 -17.12
N ALA A 68 -6.59 -7.53 -18.27
CA ALA A 68 -6.93 -6.93 -19.57
C ALA A 68 -8.44 -6.64 -19.71
N ALA A 69 -9.30 -7.52 -19.18
CA ALA A 69 -10.75 -7.29 -19.17
C ALA A 69 -11.14 -6.14 -18.23
N ARG A 70 -10.47 -6.02 -17.07
CA ARG A 70 -10.64 -4.88 -16.17
C ARG A 70 -10.24 -3.56 -16.83
N ALA A 71 -9.11 -3.51 -17.55
CA ALA A 71 -8.68 -2.31 -18.28
C ALA A 71 -9.73 -1.86 -19.30
N ARG A 72 -10.27 -2.79 -20.09
CA ARG A 72 -11.38 -2.51 -21.02
C ARG A 72 -12.65 -2.01 -20.30
N ALA A 73 -13.00 -2.65 -19.19
CA ALA A 73 -14.17 -2.25 -18.41
C ALA A 73 -14.03 -0.84 -17.80
N ILE A 74 -12.83 -0.45 -17.32
CA ILE A 74 -12.53 0.89 -16.83
C ILE A 74 -12.85 1.94 -17.92
N ILE A 75 -12.39 1.71 -19.15
CA ILE A 75 -12.66 2.60 -20.29
C ILE A 75 -14.15 2.58 -20.65
N GLN A 76 -14.73 1.40 -20.83
CA GLN A 76 -16.12 1.21 -21.25
C GLN A 76 -17.10 1.88 -20.27
N HIS A 77 -16.88 1.74 -18.98
CA HIS A 77 -17.72 2.33 -17.94
C HIS A 77 -17.34 3.78 -17.62
N ARG A 78 -16.32 4.34 -18.28
CA ARG A 78 -15.83 5.69 -18.04
C ARG A 78 -15.53 5.93 -16.55
N ALA A 79 -14.84 4.98 -15.92
CA ALA A 79 -14.46 5.11 -14.52
C ALA A 79 -13.55 6.33 -14.34
N THR A 80 -13.88 7.18 -13.35
CA THR A 80 -13.14 8.40 -13.04
C THR A 80 -12.18 8.21 -11.87
N VAL A 81 -12.46 7.18 -11.05
CA VAL A 81 -11.64 6.78 -9.90
C VAL A 81 -11.36 5.29 -9.99
N LEU A 82 -10.12 4.90 -9.69
CA LEU A 82 -9.69 3.51 -9.54
C LEU A 82 -9.38 3.23 -8.08
N CYS A 83 -9.90 2.14 -7.51
CA CYS A 83 -9.49 1.59 -6.21
C CYS A 83 -8.77 0.25 -6.41
N CYS A 84 -7.51 0.15 -5.96
CA CYS A 84 -6.70 -1.07 -6.09
C CYS A 84 -5.51 -1.05 -5.12
N THR A 85 -4.62 -2.05 -5.19
CA THR A 85 -3.32 -1.97 -4.50
C THR A 85 -2.30 -1.21 -5.37
N PRO A 86 -1.23 -0.63 -4.79
CA PRO A 86 -0.18 0.04 -5.55
C PRO A 86 0.46 -0.86 -6.62
N THR A 87 0.81 -2.09 -6.25
CA THR A 87 1.38 -3.07 -7.20
C THR A 87 0.40 -3.38 -8.33
N TYR A 88 -0.89 -3.51 -7.99
CA TYR A 88 -1.91 -3.85 -9.00
C TYR A 88 -2.18 -2.69 -9.97
N ALA A 89 -2.08 -1.44 -9.52
CA ALA A 89 -2.20 -0.28 -10.42
C ALA A 89 -1.16 -0.32 -11.55
N LEU A 90 0.09 -0.68 -11.24
CA LEU A 90 1.16 -0.84 -12.22
C LEU A 90 0.93 -2.08 -13.11
N HIS A 91 0.63 -3.23 -12.50
CA HIS A 91 0.34 -4.46 -13.22
C HIS A 91 -0.83 -4.32 -14.21
N LEU A 92 -1.88 -3.61 -13.81
CA LEU A 92 -3.05 -3.37 -14.66
C LEU A 92 -2.68 -2.52 -15.88
N ALA A 93 -1.81 -1.51 -15.73
CA ALA A 93 -1.31 -0.72 -16.85
C ALA A 93 -0.40 -1.55 -17.79
N GLU A 94 0.46 -2.39 -17.25
CA GLU A 94 1.29 -3.31 -18.05
C GLU A 94 0.44 -4.31 -18.84
N ALA A 95 -0.58 -4.90 -18.18
CA ALA A 95 -1.51 -5.83 -18.81
C ALA A 95 -2.33 -5.16 -19.92
N ALA A 96 -2.77 -3.91 -19.71
CA ALA A 96 -3.45 -3.11 -20.72
C ALA A 96 -2.57 -2.91 -21.95
N ALA A 97 -1.33 -2.46 -21.76
CA ALA A 97 -0.39 -2.23 -22.85
C ALA A 97 -0.09 -3.52 -23.63
N LYS A 98 0.11 -4.65 -22.94
CA LYS A 98 0.36 -5.96 -23.55
C LYS A 98 -0.82 -6.44 -24.39
N ASP A 99 -2.06 -6.10 -23.99
CA ASP A 99 -3.29 -6.52 -24.67
C ASP A 99 -3.80 -5.47 -25.68
N GLY A 100 -3.00 -4.43 -25.96
CA GLY A 100 -3.32 -3.36 -26.91
C GLY A 100 -4.43 -2.41 -26.45
N VAL A 101 -4.69 -2.33 -25.13
CA VAL A 101 -5.67 -1.40 -24.55
C VAL A 101 -4.98 -0.08 -24.22
N ASP A 102 -5.42 1.00 -24.84
CA ASP A 102 -4.85 2.33 -24.65
C ASP A 102 -5.48 3.04 -23.45
N LEU A 103 -4.74 3.12 -22.33
CA LEU A 103 -5.22 3.80 -21.12
C LEU A 103 -5.36 5.32 -21.27
N ARG A 104 -4.88 5.94 -22.37
CA ARG A 104 -5.17 7.36 -22.67
C ARG A 104 -6.66 7.60 -22.92
N GLU A 105 -7.40 6.54 -23.28
CA GLU A 105 -8.86 6.58 -23.42
C GLU A 105 -9.60 6.49 -22.08
N ALA A 106 -8.91 6.12 -21.00
CA ALA A 106 -9.51 6.03 -19.68
C ALA A 106 -9.80 7.42 -19.10
N ALA A 107 -10.93 7.55 -18.43
CA ALA A 107 -11.33 8.80 -17.77
C ALA A 107 -10.78 8.90 -16.32
N VAL A 108 -9.90 8.00 -15.90
CA VAL A 108 -9.36 7.91 -14.53
C VAL A 108 -8.54 9.16 -14.22
N LYS A 109 -8.96 9.88 -13.18
CA LYS A 109 -8.29 11.09 -12.68
C LYS A 109 -7.69 10.88 -11.30
N LYS A 110 -8.19 9.92 -10.55
CA LYS A 110 -7.75 9.61 -9.19
C LYS A 110 -7.60 8.10 -9.01
N ILE A 111 -6.60 7.71 -8.22
CA ILE A 111 -6.35 6.32 -7.87
C ILE A 111 -6.19 6.25 -6.36
N ILE A 112 -7.14 5.63 -5.68
CA ILE A 112 -7.03 5.35 -4.24
C ILE A 112 -6.39 3.99 -4.09
N VAL A 113 -5.21 3.97 -3.48
CA VAL A 113 -4.45 2.73 -3.27
C VAL A 113 -4.42 2.34 -1.81
N ALA A 114 -4.47 1.05 -1.53
CA ALA A 114 -4.43 0.49 -0.18
C ALA A 114 -3.95 -0.96 -0.16
N GLY A 115 -3.76 -1.50 1.05
CA GLY A 115 -3.54 -2.92 1.29
C GLY A 115 -2.07 -3.35 1.32
N GLU A 116 -1.17 -2.53 0.84
CA GLU A 116 0.28 -2.71 0.92
C GLU A 116 0.99 -1.36 0.91
N THR A 117 2.26 -1.33 1.27
CA THR A 117 3.08 -0.11 1.19
C THR A 117 3.30 0.28 -0.27
N GLY A 118 3.22 1.58 -0.58
CA GLY A 118 3.49 2.07 -1.94
C GLY A 118 2.86 3.42 -2.24
N GLY A 119 1.60 3.65 -1.85
CA GLY A 119 0.90 4.90 -2.13
C GLY A 119 1.59 6.14 -1.57
N SER A 120 2.16 6.04 -0.39
CA SER A 120 2.95 7.10 0.25
C SER A 120 4.43 7.13 -0.17
N VAL A 121 4.91 6.15 -0.96
CA VAL A 121 6.28 6.13 -1.49
C VAL A 121 6.35 6.99 -2.76
N PRO A 122 7.11 8.12 -2.78
CA PRO A 122 7.08 9.09 -3.87
C PRO A 122 7.35 8.47 -5.25
N GLU A 123 8.34 7.57 -5.34
CA GLU A 123 8.70 6.93 -6.60
C GLU A 123 7.62 5.97 -7.12
N VAL A 124 6.99 5.19 -6.23
CA VAL A 124 5.87 4.31 -6.61
C VAL A 124 4.69 5.12 -7.08
N ARG A 125 4.36 6.19 -6.35
CA ARG A 125 3.28 7.13 -6.70
C ARG A 125 3.53 7.78 -8.06
N ARG A 126 4.76 8.25 -8.33
CA ARG A 126 5.15 8.82 -9.62
C ARG A 126 4.94 7.82 -10.75
N ARG A 127 5.44 6.59 -10.62
CA ARG A 127 5.29 5.52 -11.62
C ARG A 127 3.83 5.18 -11.90
N ILE A 128 3.00 5.08 -10.84
CA ILE A 128 1.55 4.85 -11.01
C ILE A 128 0.93 6.02 -11.77
N SER A 129 1.19 7.26 -11.35
CA SER A 129 0.66 8.46 -12.01
C SER A 129 1.05 8.52 -13.49
N GLU A 130 2.30 8.24 -13.83
CA GLU A 130 2.78 8.19 -15.21
C GLU A 130 2.09 7.09 -16.04
N ALA A 131 1.96 5.89 -15.48
CA ALA A 131 1.29 4.77 -16.14
C ALA A 131 -0.21 5.04 -16.39
N TRP A 132 -0.83 5.89 -15.57
CA TRP A 132 -2.21 6.32 -15.67
C TRP A 132 -2.36 7.79 -16.12
N HIS A 133 -1.42 8.26 -16.95
CA HIS A 133 -1.47 9.52 -17.67
C HIS A 133 -1.74 10.76 -16.81
N GLY A 134 -1.14 10.82 -15.62
CA GLY A 134 -1.22 11.96 -14.71
C GLY A 134 -2.34 11.85 -13.68
N ALA A 135 -2.95 10.67 -13.50
CA ALA A 135 -3.92 10.47 -12.43
C ALA A 135 -3.29 10.72 -11.05
N GLU A 136 -4.02 11.43 -10.17
CA GLU A 136 -3.61 11.66 -8.79
C GLU A 136 -3.68 10.36 -8.00
N VAL A 137 -2.58 9.98 -7.35
CA VAL A 137 -2.51 8.78 -6.51
C VAL A 137 -2.64 9.19 -5.05
N LEU A 138 -3.58 8.57 -4.34
CA LEU A 138 -3.93 8.84 -2.96
C LEU A 138 -3.78 7.56 -2.15
N ASP A 139 -2.99 7.60 -1.10
CA ASP A 139 -2.82 6.47 -0.19
C ASP A 139 -3.94 6.41 0.85
N HIS A 140 -4.36 5.20 1.15
CA HIS A 140 -5.31 4.89 2.20
C HIS A 140 -4.80 3.70 3.03
N TYR A 141 -4.96 3.80 4.33
CA TYR A 141 -4.57 2.75 5.26
C TYR A 141 -5.77 2.24 6.05
N GLY A 142 -5.86 0.93 6.14
CA GLY A 142 -6.84 0.22 6.93
C GLY A 142 -6.50 -1.27 7.00
N MET A 143 -7.18 -1.98 7.88
CA MET A 143 -7.04 -3.43 8.06
C MET A 143 -8.36 -4.05 8.49
N THR A 144 -8.49 -5.36 8.34
CA THR A 144 -9.72 -6.09 8.67
C THR A 144 -10.12 -5.94 10.13
N GLU A 145 -9.15 -5.91 11.04
CA GLU A 145 -9.35 -5.87 12.48
C GLU A 145 -9.98 -4.56 12.95
N VAL A 146 -9.63 -3.44 12.34
CA VAL A 146 -10.06 -2.10 12.79
C VAL A 146 -10.96 -1.39 11.78
N GLY A 147 -10.87 -1.70 10.50
CA GLY A 147 -11.56 -1.00 9.41
C GLY A 147 -10.69 0.07 8.73
N PRO A 148 -11.27 1.07 8.05
CA PRO A 148 -10.57 2.17 7.40
C PRO A 148 -10.05 3.18 8.44
N VAL A 149 -8.73 3.45 8.44
CA VAL A 149 -8.03 4.17 9.53
C VAL A 149 -7.52 5.54 9.10
N ALA A 150 -6.88 5.62 7.93
CA ALA A 150 -6.16 6.83 7.55
C ALA A 150 -6.24 7.11 6.05
N PHE A 151 -6.01 8.35 5.67
CA PHE A 151 -6.19 8.86 4.31
C PHE A 151 -5.21 9.98 3.96
N GLN A 152 -4.97 10.16 2.67
CA GLN A 152 -4.34 11.37 2.14
C GLN A 152 -5.40 12.36 1.65
N ASN A 153 -5.14 13.64 1.88
CA ASN A 153 -5.90 14.69 1.24
C ASN A 153 -5.41 14.89 -0.21
N SER A 154 -6.35 15.17 -1.12
CA SER A 154 -6.01 15.59 -2.48
C SER A 154 -5.06 16.80 -2.45
N GLY A 155 -3.97 16.71 -3.22
CA GLY A 155 -2.91 17.72 -3.26
C GLY A 155 -1.92 17.66 -2.08
N GLN A 156 -2.03 16.70 -1.14
CA GLN A 156 -1.13 16.55 0.01
C GLN A 156 -0.55 15.13 0.12
N PRO A 157 0.26 14.69 -0.84
CA PRO A 157 0.63 13.29 -0.98
C PRO A 157 1.62 12.74 0.06
N ASP A 158 2.24 13.60 0.87
CA ASP A 158 3.33 13.20 1.78
C ASP A 158 2.85 12.95 3.22
N VAL A 159 1.56 13.16 3.47
CA VAL A 159 0.97 13.06 4.80
C VAL A 159 -0.25 12.16 4.77
N LEU A 160 -0.27 11.15 5.65
CA LEU A 160 -1.39 10.26 5.88
C LEU A 160 -2.08 10.64 7.21
N HIS A 161 -3.31 11.14 7.15
CA HIS A 161 -4.06 11.61 8.31
C HIS A 161 -4.88 10.47 8.93
N ILE A 162 -4.79 10.30 10.24
CA ILE A 162 -5.66 9.38 10.99
C ILE A 162 -7.08 9.98 11.07
N LEU A 163 -8.09 9.13 10.97
CA LEU A 163 -9.49 9.46 11.25
C LEU A 163 -9.69 9.59 12.77
N GLU A 164 -9.36 10.75 13.36
CA GLU A 164 -9.37 10.95 14.82
C GLU A 164 -10.79 10.87 15.44
N ASP A 165 -11.83 11.13 14.67
CA ASP A 165 -13.22 10.89 15.10
C ASP A 165 -13.56 9.39 15.27
N ALA A 166 -12.75 8.54 14.64
CA ALA A 166 -12.96 7.09 14.61
C ALA A 166 -11.92 6.32 15.43
N TYR A 167 -10.75 6.88 15.64
CA TYR A 167 -9.61 6.20 16.28
C TYR A 167 -8.85 7.11 17.22
N PHE A 168 -8.51 6.59 18.40
CA PHE A 168 -7.45 7.14 19.21
C PHE A 168 -6.14 6.43 18.83
N ALA A 169 -5.15 7.20 18.36
CA ALA A 169 -3.88 6.69 17.86
C ALA A 169 -2.72 7.03 18.81
N GLU A 170 -1.85 6.07 19.04
CA GLU A 170 -0.60 6.20 19.80
C GLU A 170 0.56 5.66 18.93
N ILE A 171 1.77 6.15 19.16
CA ILE A 171 2.98 5.56 18.58
C ILE A 171 3.88 5.16 19.72
N VAL A 172 4.25 3.87 19.75
CA VAL A 172 5.04 3.31 20.84
C VAL A 172 6.29 2.61 20.32
N GLU A 173 7.29 2.54 21.15
CA GLU A 173 8.47 1.70 20.91
C GLU A 173 8.04 0.22 20.97
N PRO A 174 8.37 -0.61 19.94
CA PRO A 174 7.80 -1.96 19.80
C PRO A 174 8.11 -2.92 20.96
N GLU A 175 9.28 -2.82 21.61
CA GLU A 175 9.68 -3.74 22.68
C GLU A 175 9.12 -3.32 24.06
N SER A 176 9.29 -2.06 24.41
CA SER A 176 8.92 -1.55 25.73
C SER A 176 7.46 -1.10 25.84
N GLY A 177 6.82 -0.76 24.70
CA GLY A 177 5.50 -0.14 24.68
C GLY A 177 5.47 1.30 25.19
N ALA A 178 6.63 1.91 25.42
CA ALA A 178 6.72 3.32 25.83
C ALA A 178 6.41 4.24 24.64
N ALA A 179 5.81 5.40 24.93
CA ALA A 179 5.53 6.39 23.88
C ALA A 179 6.84 6.92 23.27
N VAL A 180 6.90 7.04 21.95
CA VAL A 180 8.04 7.63 21.25
C VAL A 180 7.85 9.14 21.06
N SER A 181 8.98 9.88 20.91
CA SER A 181 8.92 11.31 20.60
C SER A 181 8.41 11.56 19.18
N ALA A 182 7.85 12.74 18.97
CA ALA A 182 7.42 13.14 17.63
C ALA A 182 8.62 13.17 16.65
N GLY A 183 8.41 12.56 15.48
CA GLY A 183 9.47 12.41 14.47
C GLY A 183 10.30 11.13 14.59
N GLU A 184 10.19 10.38 15.68
CA GLU A 184 10.76 9.04 15.81
C GLU A 184 9.85 7.98 15.18
N VAL A 185 10.43 6.86 14.78
CA VAL A 185 9.69 5.69 14.28
C VAL A 185 9.25 4.85 15.45
N GLY A 186 7.99 4.45 15.44
CA GLY A 186 7.43 3.51 16.39
C GLY A 186 6.26 2.72 15.81
N GLU A 187 5.75 1.79 16.58
CA GLU A 187 4.59 0.98 16.20
C GLU A 187 3.31 1.77 16.43
N LEU A 188 2.44 1.77 15.43
CA LEU A 188 1.10 2.35 15.54
C LEU A 188 0.21 1.48 16.42
N VAL A 189 -0.39 2.10 17.41
CA VAL A 189 -1.37 1.48 18.32
C VAL A 189 -2.69 2.21 18.18
N LEU A 190 -3.78 1.47 18.01
CA LEU A 190 -5.10 2.02 17.74
C LEU A 190 -6.12 1.57 18.76
N THR A 191 -6.97 2.51 19.20
CA THR A 191 -8.21 2.22 19.91
C THR A 191 -9.37 2.62 19.03
N THR A 192 -10.30 1.69 18.76
CA THR A 192 -11.51 1.96 17.97
C THR A 192 -12.56 2.68 18.82
N LEU A 193 -13.16 3.75 18.29
CA LEU A 193 -14.14 4.57 19.03
C LEU A 193 -15.60 4.27 18.67
N GLY A 194 -15.84 3.45 17.63
CA GLY A 194 -17.22 3.21 17.17
C GLY A 194 -17.51 1.79 16.67
N ARG A 195 -16.52 0.88 16.60
CA ARG A 195 -16.75 -0.51 16.20
C ARG A 195 -17.15 -1.35 17.43
N HIS A 196 -18.35 -1.16 17.92
CA HIS A 196 -18.81 -1.74 19.20
C HIS A 196 -18.95 -3.25 19.17
N SER A 197 -19.16 -3.88 18.02
CA SER A 197 -19.24 -5.34 17.88
C SER A 197 -17.90 -6.07 18.03
N CYS A 198 -16.81 -5.37 17.74
CA CYS A 198 -15.44 -5.87 17.90
C CYS A 198 -14.54 -4.72 18.41
N PRO A 199 -14.73 -4.27 19.67
CA PRO A 199 -13.98 -3.14 20.19
C PRO A 199 -12.52 -3.54 20.43
N LEU A 200 -11.59 -2.72 19.94
CA LEU A 200 -10.17 -2.91 20.16
C LEU A 200 -9.61 -1.74 20.99
N LEU A 201 -9.02 -2.08 22.13
CA LEU A 201 -8.38 -1.13 23.03
C LEU A 201 -6.87 -1.31 22.93
N ARG A 202 -6.16 -0.23 22.55
CA ARG A 202 -4.70 -0.24 22.37
C ARG A 202 -4.19 -1.42 21.53
N TYR A 203 -4.87 -1.64 20.38
CA TYR A 203 -4.52 -2.70 19.45
C TYR A 203 -3.16 -2.38 18.79
N ARG A 204 -2.20 -3.26 18.97
CA ARG A 204 -0.90 -3.17 18.35
C ARG A 204 -1.00 -3.65 16.91
N THR A 205 -0.85 -2.71 15.97
CA THR A 205 -1.05 -3.01 14.55
C THR A 205 0.10 -3.81 13.94
N GLY A 206 1.28 -3.75 14.54
CA GLY A 206 2.53 -4.23 13.98
C GLY A 206 3.09 -3.32 12.89
N ASP A 207 2.41 -2.22 12.56
CA ASP A 207 2.85 -1.29 11.51
C ASP A 207 3.69 -0.16 12.10
N LEU A 208 4.84 0.09 11.49
CA LEU A 208 5.76 1.16 11.87
C LEU A 208 5.42 2.45 11.14
N VAL A 209 5.36 3.51 11.91
CA VAL A 209 4.99 4.84 11.44
C VAL A 209 5.86 5.92 12.08
N ARG A 210 5.75 7.14 11.55
CA ARG A 210 6.40 8.32 12.12
C ARG A 210 5.40 9.46 12.18
N ARG A 211 5.18 10.02 13.36
CA ARG A 211 4.32 11.19 13.51
C ARG A 211 4.97 12.43 12.91
N VAL A 212 4.23 13.15 12.09
CA VAL A 212 4.60 14.50 11.64
C VAL A 212 3.99 15.55 12.57
N THR A 213 4.72 16.64 12.78
CA THR A 213 4.27 17.81 13.56
C THR A 213 4.10 19.01 12.64
N GLY A 214 3.33 20.01 13.09
CA GLY A 214 3.10 21.22 12.29
C GLY A 214 1.99 21.13 11.25
N VAL A 215 1.29 19.97 11.20
CA VAL A 215 0.04 19.82 10.45
C VAL A 215 -1.11 19.54 11.40
N PRO A 216 -2.35 19.88 11.05
CA PRO A 216 -3.52 19.61 11.90
C PRO A 216 -3.74 18.13 12.13
N GLY A 217 -4.12 17.76 13.34
CA GLY A 217 -4.52 16.41 13.74
C GLY A 217 -3.36 15.43 13.90
N PHE A 218 -3.71 14.14 13.97
CA PHE A 218 -2.73 13.07 14.04
C PHE A 218 -2.35 12.61 12.64
N ALA A 219 -1.14 12.93 12.24
CA ALA A 219 -0.67 12.72 10.88
C ALA A 219 0.66 11.95 10.84
N LEU A 220 0.83 11.12 9.81
CA LEU A 220 1.96 10.23 9.61
C LEU A 220 2.77 10.68 8.40
N ALA A 221 4.07 10.86 8.59
CA ALA A 221 5.00 11.20 7.51
C ALA A 221 5.32 9.97 6.67
N GLY A 222 5.08 10.03 5.36
CA GLY A 222 5.39 8.93 4.42
C GLY A 222 4.53 7.67 4.61
N GLY A 223 3.40 7.76 5.34
CA GLY A 223 2.48 6.65 5.54
C GLY A 223 3.03 5.51 6.40
N ILE A 224 2.77 4.27 6.00
CA ILE A 224 3.29 3.07 6.68
C ILE A 224 4.70 2.79 6.20
N ILE A 225 5.66 2.86 7.12
CA ILE A 225 7.09 2.67 6.83
C ILE A 225 7.42 1.19 6.63
N GLY A 226 6.74 0.30 7.36
CA GLY A 226 6.96 -1.14 7.30
C GLY A 226 6.25 -1.84 8.46
N ARG A 227 6.54 -3.13 8.63
CA ARG A 227 6.03 -3.90 9.77
C ARG A 227 7.14 -4.19 10.76
N ALA A 228 6.80 -4.16 12.04
CA ALA A 228 7.74 -4.49 13.12
C ALA A 228 8.16 -5.98 13.06
N ASP A 229 7.24 -6.87 12.66
CA ASP A 229 7.45 -8.31 12.55
C ASP A 229 8.10 -8.76 11.23
N ASP A 230 8.13 -7.90 10.20
CA ASP A 230 8.80 -8.16 8.91
C ASP A 230 10.27 -7.69 8.90
N MET A 231 10.72 -7.07 9.98
CA MET A 231 12.09 -6.59 10.09
C MET A 231 13.10 -7.76 10.06
N VAL A 232 14.10 -7.62 9.22
CA VAL A 232 15.22 -8.59 9.14
C VAL A 232 16.49 -7.91 9.62
N VAL A 233 17.10 -8.45 10.68
CA VAL A 233 18.39 -7.95 11.17
C VAL A 233 19.51 -8.61 10.37
N VAL A 234 20.24 -7.82 9.59
CA VAL A 234 21.37 -8.28 8.78
C VAL A 234 22.65 -7.59 9.28
N ARG A 235 23.56 -8.34 9.89
CA ARG A 235 24.84 -7.81 10.41
C ARG A 235 24.67 -6.56 11.31
N GLY A 236 23.62 -6.57 12.16
CA GLY A 236 23.31 -5.47 13.08
C GLY A 236 22.53 -4.30 12.45
N VAL A 237 22.15 -4.38 11.19
CA VAL A 237 21.31 -3.38 10.52
C VAL A 237 19.89 -3.91 10.36
N ASN A 238 18.92 -3.10 10.77
CA ASN A 238 17.50 -3.41 10.63
C ASN A 238 17.05 -3.10 9.19
N LEU A 239 16.71 -4.14 8.44
CA LEU A 239 16.14 -4.03 7.09
C LEU A 239 14.63 -4.21 7.14
N TYR A 240 13.90 -3.22 6.68
CA TYR A 240 12.46 -3.26 6.51
C TYR A 240 12.13 -3.48 5.02
N PRO A 241 11.31 -4.49 4.66
CA PRO A 241 10.96 -4.78 3.27
C PRO A 241 10.44 -3.56 2.50
N ALA A 242 9.65 -2.71 3.14
CA ALA A 242 9.12 -1.50 2.51
C ALA A 242 10.22 -0.46 2.19
N ALA A 243 11.16 -0.23 3.12
CA ALA A 243 12.30 0.67 2.87
C ALA A 243 13.23 0.12 1.78
N PHE A 244 13.38 -1.20 1.74
CA PHE A 244 14.14 -1.89 0.71
C PHE A 244 13.47 -1.75 -0.67
N ASP A 245 12.16 -1.97 -0.77
CA ASP A 245 11.39 -1.77 -2.01
C ASP A 245 11.54 -0.34 -2.53
N ALA A 246 11.47 0.66 -1.65
CA ALA A 246 11.68 2.05 -2.02
C ALA A 246 13.05 2.28 -2.71
N VAL A 247 14.12 1.65 -2.19
CA VAL A 247 15.46 1.75 -2.79
C VAL A 247 15.53 1.01 -4.14
N VAL A 248 14.94 -0.18 -4.25
CA VAL A 248 14.89 -0.91 -5.52
C VAL A 248 14.19 -0.09 -6.60
N ARG A 249 13.10 0.62 -6.24
CA ARG A 249 12.35 1.46 -7.17
C ARG A 249 13.10 2.70 -7.68
N LEU A 250 14.22 3.09 -7.04
CA LEU A 250 15.11 4.14 -7.57
C LEU A 250 15.85 3.69 -8.84
N VAL A 251 15.82 2.41 -9.19
CA VAL A 251 16.42 1.85 -10.40
C VAL A 251 15.28 1.44 -11.37
N PRO A 252 14.84 2.34 -12.26
CA PRO A 252 13.63 2.15 -13.07
C PRO A 252 13.72 0.98 -14.05
N GLU A 253 14.94 0.55 -14.39
CA GLU A 253 15.20 -0.58 -15.29
C GLU A 253 14.91 -1.94 -14.63
N ILE A 254 14.59 -1.99 -13.34
CA ILE A 254 14.21 -3.24 -12.65
C ILE A 254 12.70 -3.46 -12.82
N GLU A 255 12.35 -4.53 -13.52
CA GLU A 255 10.97 -4.94 -13.78
C GLU A 255 10.36 -5.64 -12.56
N GLU A 256 11.10 -6.61 -12.00
CA GLU A 256 10.71 -7.37 -10.81
C GLU A 256 11.94 -7.78 -10.00
N TYR A 257 11.76 -8.04 -8.71
CA TYR A 257 12.83 -8.48 -7.84
C TYR A 257 12.36 -9.48 -6.77
N ARG A 258 13.31 -10.24 -6.23
CA ARG A 258 13.13 -11.14 -5.08
C ARG A 258 14.29 -10.98 -4.12
N VAL A 259 14.00 -11.00 -2.82
CA VAL A 259 14.99 -10.98 -1.74
C VAL A 259 15.01 -12.35 -1.08
N GLU A 260 16.15 -12.99 -1.05
CA GLU A 260 16.37 -14.27 -0.38
C GLU A 260 17.10 -14.04 0.93
N ILE A 261 16.50 -14.51 2.02
CA ILE A 261 17.09 -14.47 3.36
C ILE A 261 17.66 -15.86 3.64
N SER A 262 18.93 -15.94 3.95
CA SER A 262 19.60 -17.20 4.34
C SER A 262 20.31 -17.05 5.69
N ARG A 263 20.59 -18.18 6.35
CA ARG A 263 21.40 -18.20 7.56
C ARG A 263 22.71 -18.91 7.28
N ARG A 264 23.83 -18.24 7.54
CA ARG A 264 25.15 -18.87 7.58
C ARG A 264 25.69 -18.91 9.01
N GLY A 265 25.44 -20.03 9.68
CA GLY A 265 25.69 -20.15 11.13
C GLY A 265 24.79 -19.23 11.93
N VAL A 266 25.36 -18.28 12.67
CA VAL A 266 24.60 -17.30 13.47
C VAL A 266 24.26 -16.02 12.70
N LEU A 267 24.80 -15.85 11.49
CA LEU A 267 24.61 -14.62 10.70
C LEU A 267 23.45 -14.77 9.71
N THR A 268 22.59 -13.77 9.69
CA THR A 268 21.59 -13.61 8.64
C THR A 268 22.24 -12.89 7.46
N GLU A 269 22.09 -13.46 6.26
CA GLU A 269 22.52 -12.88 4.99
C GLU A 269 21.32 -12.66 4.08
N VAL A 270 21.44 -11.65 3.22
CA VAL A 270 20.41 -11.28 2.25
C VAL A 270 21.05 -11.17 0.87
N GLU A 271 20.40 -11.77 -0.14
CA GLU A 271 20.76 -11.68 -1.56
C GLU A 271 19.54 -11.21 -2.34
N VAL A 272 19.77 -10.50 -3.45
CA VAL A 272 18.70 -9.97 -4.29
C VAL A 272 18.80 -10.52 -5.70
N GLN A 273 17.69 -11.01 -6.22
CA GLN A 273 17.55 -11.34 -7.63
C GLN A 273 16.70 -10.28 -8.31
N ILE A 274 17.14 -9.80 -9.47
CA ILE A 274 16.42 -8.78 -10.24
C ILE A 274 16.18 -9.25 -11.67
N GLU A 275 15.05 -8.91 -12.24
CA GLU A 275 14.77 -8.95 -13.65
C GLU A 275 15.01 -7.56 -14.25
N SER A 276 15.90 -7.48 -15.22
CA SER A 276 16.18 -6.26 -15.96
C SER A 276 16.79 -6.59 -17.32
N ALA A 277 16.41 -5.88 -18.36
CA ALA A 277 17.07 -5.95 -19.66
C ALA A 277 18.50 -5.37 -19.62
N HIS A 278 18.80 -4.49 -18.64
CA HIS A 278 20.03 -3.72 -18.53
C HIS A 278 21.01 -4.32 -17.52
N ALA A 279 22.19 -4.71 -17.96
CA ALA A 279 23.21 -5.28 -17.06
C ALA A 279 23.69 -4.26 -15.99
N ALA A 280 23.65 -2.96 -16.31
CA ALA A 280 24.03 -1.89 -15.38
C ALA A 280 23.14 -1.78 -14.14
N ALA A 281 21.89 -2.28 -14.20
CA ALA A 281 20.93 -2.25 -13.09
C ALA A 281 21.47 -2.95 -11.83
N VAL A 282 22.27 -4.01 -11.98
CA VAL A 282 22.93 -4.72 -10.87
C VAL A 282 23.80 -3.77 -10.07
N SER A 283 24.78 -3.14 -10.71
CA SER A 283 25.71 -2.24 -10.02
C SER A 283 25.05 -0.94 -9.52
N GLN A 284 23.99 -0.49 -10.17
CA GLN A 284 23.20 0.66 -9.73
C GLN A 284 22.47 0.32 -8.44
N LEU A 285 21.79 -0.85 -8.37
CA LEU A 285 21.08 -1.29 -7.17
C LEU A 285 22.05 -1.56 -6.01
N GLU A 286 23.18 -2.23 -6.27
CA GLU A 286 24.20 -2.47 -5.21
C GLU A 286 24.69 -1.17 -4.57
N ARG A 287 24.94 -0.13 -5.38
CA ARG A 287 25.33 1.20 -4.86
C ARG A 287 24.20 1.86 -4.08
N ALA A 288 22.97 1.80 -4.58
CA ALA A 288 21.79 2.38 -3.91
C ALA A 288 21.55 1.72 -2.55
N LEU A 289 21.58 0.38 -2.48
CA LEU A 289 21.45 -0.38 -1.23
C LEU A 289 22.58 -0.07 -0.25
N THR A 290 23.83 0.00 -0.73
CA THR A 290 24.98 0.36 0.12
C THR A 290 24.83 1.77 0.68
N SER A 291 24.39 2.72 -0.13
CA SER A 291 24.14 4.10 0.30
C SER A 291 23.02 4.21 1.33
N ALA A 292 21.92 3.47 1.12
CA ALA A 292 20.74 3.57 1.99
C ALA A 292 20.90 2.84 3.32
N PHE A 293 21.56 1.67 3.32
CA PHE A 293 21.62 0.78 4.49
C PHE A 293 23.02 0.59 5.07
N SER A 294 24.03 1.17 4.45
CA SER A 294 25.45 0.93 4.82
C SER A 294 25.83 -0.56 4.82
N LEU A 295 25.14 -1.35 3.99
CA LEU A 295 25.31 -2.79 3.83
C LEU A 295 25.63 -3.12 2.36
N ARG A 296 26.64 -3.97 2.17
CA ARG A 296 26.85 -4.59 0.85
C ARG A 296 25.94 -5.81 0.73
N ILE A 297 24.95 -5.71 -0.16
CA ILE A 297 23.96 -6.76 -0.45
C ILE A 297 24.23 -7.22 -1.88
N PRO A 298 24.52 -8.52 -2.09
CA PRO A 298 24.73 -9.06 -3.44
C PRO A 298 23.47 -8.97 -4.29
N VAL A 299 23.62 -8.55 -5.54
CA VAL A 299 22.55 -8.46 -6.51
C VAL A 299 22.87 -9.36 -7.72
N THR A 300 21.95 -10.23 -8.09
CA THR A 300 22.07 -11.14 -9.23
C THR A 300 20.96 -10.86 -10.25
N ARG A 301 21.33 -10.76 -11.52
CA ARG A 301 20.34 -10.64 -12.60
C ARG A 301 19.88 -12.03 -13.04
N VAL A 302 18.57 -12.21 -13.13
CA VAL A 302 17.92 -13.40 -13.67
C VAL A 302 17.24 -13.11 -15.01
N ALA A 303 16.87 -14.15 -15.74
CA ALA A 303 16.16 -14.00 -17.02
C ALA A 303 14.77 -13.37 -16.81
N ALA A 304 14.27 -12.67 -17.81
CA ALA A 304 12.92 -12.10 -17.77
C ALA A 304 11.86 -13.19 -17.52
N LEU A 305 10.82 -12.84 -16.78
CA LEU A 305 9.71 -13.73 -16.41
C LEU A 305 10.11 -14.95 -15.56
N THR A 306 11.27 -14.92 -14.90
CA THR A 306 11.72 -15.95 -13.95
C THR A 306 11.09 -15.75 -12.58
N LEU A 307 10.89 -14.51 -12.17
CA LEU A 307 10.31 -14.16 -10.88
C LEU A 307 8.77 -14.12 -10.95
N PRO A 308 8.08 -14.48 -9.85
CA PRO A 308 6.63 -14.49 -9.84
C PRO A 308 6.06 -13.07 -10.03
N ARG A 309 4.92 -12.98 -10.72
CA ARG A 309 4.10 -11.77 -10.79
C ARG A 309 2.95 -11.88 -9.79
N PHE A 310 2.59 -10.77 -9.17
CA PHE A 310 1.60 -10.76 -8.09
C PHE A 310 0.34 -10.00 -8.54
N GLU A 311 -0.80 -10.65 -8.47
CA GLU A 311 -2.13 -10.03 -8.71
C GLU A 311 -2.71 -9.41 -7.43
N MET A 312 -2.10 -9.69 -6.29
CA MET A 312 -2.44 -9.18 -4.95
C MET A 312 -1.18 -8.66 -4.26
N LYS A 313 -1.12 -8.75 -2.93
CA LYS A 313 0.06 -8.35 -2.14
C LYS A 313 1.31 -9.09 -2.59
N ALA A 314 2.35 -8.36 -2.95
CA ALA A 314 3.62 -8.92 -3.37
C ALA A 314 4.36 -9.61 -2.22
N ARG A 315 4.85 -10.83 -2.46
CA ARG A 315 5.65 -11.60 -1.50
C ARG A 315 7.07 -11.75 -2.03
N ARG A 316 7.84 -10.67 -2.00
CA ARG A 316 9.19 -10.62 -2.57
C ARG A 316 10.28 -11.12 -1.64
N TRP A 317 10.02 -11.18 -0.34
CA TRP A 317 10.96 -11.66 0.68
C TRP A 317 10.71 -13.13 0.99
N GLN A 318 11.73 -13.96 0.83
CA GLN A 318 11.64 -15.41 1.03
C GLN A 318 12.79 -15.90 1.91
N LYS A 319 12.47 -16.73 2.88
CA LYS A 319 13.50 -17.45 3.66
C LYS A 319 13.93 -18.67 2.85
N ARG A 320 15.24 -18.83 2.72
CA ARG A 320 15.85 -20.01 2.14
C ARG A 320 16.20 -20.95 3.29
N ASP A 321 15.56 -22.12 3.31
CA ASP A 321 15.84 -23.19 4.29
C ASP A 321 17.24 -23.78 4.11
#